data_d1b505b24ae1df2f4dff4312c15be6d4
#
_entry.id   d1b505b24ae1df2f4dff4312c15be6d4
#
_cell.length_a   1.000
_cell.length_b   1.000
_cell.length_c   1.000
_cell.angle_alpha   90.00
_cell.angle_beta   90.00
_cell.angle_gamma   90.00
#
_symmetry.space_group_name_H-M   'P 1'
#
loop_
_entity.id
_entity.type
_entity.pdbx_description
1 polymer ?
#
loop_
_entity_poly.entity_id
_entity_poly.type
_entity_poly.pdbx_seq_one_letter_code
_entity_poly.pdbx_strand_id
1 'polypeptide(L)'
;MHVLFESRTPEAAQLRELSIDRLQFSMRRLTWLVPRARVLLSDVNGPRGGVDKRCQLEIKTSTAGTLVITAVARDWRSALDTSLARASQAVIRIWRRSQRRDRPRLRHSHPGN
;
A
#
# COMPACT_ATOMS: atom_id res chain seq x y z
N MET A 1 8.85 -9.37 0.06
CA MET A 1 7.46 -8.96 0.26
C MET A 1 6.52 -10.02 -0.28
N HIS A 2 5.61 -10.47 0.54
CA HIS A 2 4.61 -11.45 0.12
C HIS A 2 3.30 -10.72 -0.17
N VAL A 3 2.75 -10.93 -1.36
CA VAL A 3 1.54 -10.23 -1.80
C VAL A 3 0.39 -11.21 -1.95
N LEU A 4 -0.73 -10.87 -1.29
CA LEU A 4 -1.98 -11.60 -1.43
C LEU A 4 -2.94 -10.76 -2.27
N PHE A 5 -3.71 -11.42 -3.11
CA PHE A 5 -4.71 -10.76 -3.92
C PHE A 5 -6.07 -11.39 -3.71
N GLU A 6 -7.07 -10.57 -3.48
CA GLU A 6 -8.45 -11.02 -3.39
C GLU A 6 -9.33 -10.14 -4.25
N SER A 7 -10.34 -10.75 -4.85
CA SER A 7 -11.37 -10.03 -5.60
C SER A 7 -12.72 -10.57 -5.22
N ARG A 8 -13.70 -9.68 -5.19
CA ARG A 8 -15.07 -10.06 -4.88
C ARG A 8 -15.94 -10.25 -6.11
N THR A 9 -15.38 -10.01 -7.29
CA THR A 9 -16.09 -10.19 -8.55
C THR A 9 -15.19 -10.90 -9.54
N PRO A 10 -15.79 -11.68 -10.49
CA PRO A 10 -14.98 -12.34 -11.51
C PRO A 10 -14.23 -11.36 -12.40
N GLU A 11 -14.81 -10.19 -12.67
CA GLU A 11 -14.17 -9.18 -13.51
C GLU A 11 -12.88 -8.68 -12.88
N ALA A 12 -12.93 -8.43 -11.58
CA ALA A 12 -11.74 -7.96 -10.86
C ALA A 12 -10.66 -9.03 -10.77
N ALA A 13 -11.04 -10.30 -10.79
CA ALA A 13 -10.08 -11.39 -10.69
C ALA A 13 -9.06 -11.37 -11.84
N GLN A 14 -9.45 -10.82 -12.98
CA GLN A 14 -8.56 -10.72 -14.15
C GLN A 14 -7.40 -9.76 -13.91
N LEU A 15 -7.49 -8.93 -12.89
CA LEU A 15 -6.47 -7.93 -12.58
C LEU A 15 -5.45 -8.42 -11.56
N ARG A 16 -5.45 -9.70 -11.26
CA ARG A 16 -4.56 -10.26 -10.26
C ARG A 16 -3.09 -10.00 -10.56
N GLU A 17 -2.64 -10.38 -11.74
CA GLU A 17 -1.23 -10.21 -12.09
C GLU A 17 -0.84 -8.74 -12.16
N LEU A 18 -1.70 -7.93 -12.77
CA LEU A 18 -1.45 -6.50 -12.87
C LEU A 18 -1.31 -5.87 -11.48
N SER A 19 -2.21 -6.23 -10.58
CA SER A 19 -2.22 -5.68 -9.23
C SER A 19 -0.96 -6.05 -8.45
N ILE A 20 -0.58 -7.31 -8.52
CA ILE A 20 0.61 -7.80 -7.83
C ILE A 20 1.85 -7.14 -8.40
N ASP A 21 1.97 -7.08 -9.73
CA ASP A 21 3.13 -6.49 -10.37
C ASP A 21 3.28 -5.01 -10.02
N ARG A 22 2.19 -4.27 -10.06
CA ARG A 22 2.22 -2.85 -9.75
C ARG A 22 2.57 -2.58 -8.29
N LEU A 23 2.03 -3.40 -7.40
CA LEU A 23 2.35 -3.25 -5.98
C LEU A 23 3.82 -3.55 -5.73
N GLN A 24 4.34 -4.63 -6.30
CA GLN A 24 5.75 -4.98 -6.14
C GLN A 24 6.65 -3.90 -6.71
N PHE A 25 6.29 -3.35 -7.85
CA PHE A 25 7.06 -2.27 -8.46
C PHE A 25 7.05 -1.01 -7.58
N SER A 26 5.88 -0.64 -7.08
CA SER A 26 5.74 0.55 -6.24
C SER A 26 6.56 0.46 -4.96
N MET A 27 6.73 -0.74 -4.43
CA MET A 27 7.41 -0.96 -3.15
C MET A 27 8.82 -1.53 -3.31
N ARG A 28 9.34 -1.62 -4.53
CA ARG A 28 10.57 -2.37 -4.79
C ARG A 28 11.78 -1.93 -3.97
N ARG A 29 11.83 -0.67 -3.60
CA ARG A 29 12.95 -0.14 -2.82
C ARG A 29 12.77 -0.30 -1.32
N LEU A 30 11.55 -0.63 -0.90
CA LEU A 30 11.21 -0.71 0.52
C LEU A 30 10.62 -2.06 0.89
N THR A 31 10.93 -3.10 0.11
CA THR A 31 10.40 -4.44 0.40
C THR A 31 10.84 -4.96 1.76
N TRP A 32 12.00 -4.53 2.24
CA TRP A 32 12.50 -4.90 3.55
C TRP A 32 11.63 -4.32 4.67
N LEU A 33 10.94 -3.22 4.40
CA LEU A 33 10.06 -2.58 5.37
C LEU A 33 8.64 -3.15 5.31
N VAL A 34 8.29 -3.80 4.20
CA VAL A 34 6.93 -4.31 3.95
C VAL A 34 7.00 -5.82 3.74
N PRO A 35 6.97 -6.61 4.81
CA PRO A 35 7.02 -8.06 4.66
C PRO A 35 5.79 -8.66 4.00
N ARG A 36 4.65 -8.00 4.10
CA ARG A 36 3.41 -8.53 3.56
C ARG A 36 2.49 -7.41 3.10
N ALA A 37 1.78 -7.66 2.00
CA ALA A 37 0.78 -6.72 1.50
C ALA A 37 -0.40 -7.51 0.93
N ARG A 38 -1.56 -6.90 0.92
CA ARG A 38 -2.78 -7.52 0.40
C ARG A 38 -3.55 -6.52 -0.43
N VAL A 39 -4.02 -6.97 -1.60
CA VAL A 39 -4.86 -6.17 -2.49
C VAL A 39 -6.25 -6.79 -2.51
N LEU A 40 -7.26 -6.00 -2.25
CA LEU A 40 -8.65 -6.43 -2.32
C LEU A 40 -9.40 -5.51 -3.28
N LEU A 41 -9.97 -6.10 -4.33
CA LEU A 41 -10.79 -5.36 -5.28
C LEU A 41 -12.26 -5.75 -5.11
N SER A 42 -13.13 -4.75 -5.10
CA SER A 42 -14.55 -4.99 -4.91
C SER A 42 -15.36 -3.93 -5.65
N ASP A 43 -16.63 -4.24 -5.84
CA ASP A 43 -17.60 -3.35 -6.47
C ASP A 43 -18.62 -2.97 -5.37
N VAL A 44 -18.60 -1.72 -4.95
CA VAL A 44 -19.40 -1.33 -3.78
C VAL A 44 -20.84 -1.03 -4.11
N ASN A 45 -21.17 -0.77 -5.37
CA ASN A 45 -22.53 -0.46 -5.77
C ASN A 45 -23.14 -1.51 -6.70
N GLY A 46 -22.38 -2.55 -7.03
CA GLY A 46 -22.87 -3.60 -7.90
C GLY A 46 -23.07 -3.14 -9.32
N PRO A 47 -24.04 -3.71 -10.03
CA PRO A 47 -24.18 -3.47 -11.48
C PRO A 47 -24.66 -2.09 -11.88
N ARG A 48 -24.92 -1.20 -10.93
CA ARG A 48 -25.42 0.15 -11.27
C ARG A 48 -24.35 1.01 -11.93
N GLY A 49 -23.07 0.69 -11.73
CA GLY A 49 -22.01 1.46 -12.32
C GLY A 49 -21.71 2.74 -11.58
N GLY A 50 -20.89 3.59 -12.20
CA GLY A 50 -20.49 4.85 -11.61
C GLY A 50 -19.14 4.77 -10.91
N VAL A 51 -18.95 5.59 -9.88
CA VAL A 51 -17.68 5.62 -9.12
C VAL A 51 -17.82 4.62 -7.98
N ASP A 52 -17.67 3.37 -8.31
CA ASP A 52 -18.02 2.29 -7.39
C ASP A 52 -16.99 1.14 -7.35
N LYS A 53 -15.89 1.26 -8.07
CA LYS A 53 -14.84 0.24 -8.06
C LYS A 53 -13.85 0.58 -6.97
N ARG A 54 -13.70 -0.32 -6.01
CA ARG A 54 -12.92 -0.06 -4.80
C ARG A 54 -11.67 -0.91 -4.77
N CYS A 55 -10.56 -0.30 -4.42
CA CYS A 55 -9.30 -0.99 -4.14
C CYS A 55 -8.91 -0.71 -2.69
N GLN A 56 -8.70 -1.77 -1.93
CA GLN A 56 -8.20 -1.65 -0.57
C GLN A 56 -6.85 -2.33 -0.50
N LEU A 57 -5.85 -1.59 0.00
CA LEU A 57 -4.52 -2.12 0.24
C LEU A 57 -4.30 -2.25 1.74
N GLU A 58 -3.79 -3.41 2.16
CA GLU A 58 -3.33 -3.61 3.51
C GLU A 58 -1.82 -3.82 3.44
N ILE A 59 -1.06 -2.91 4.03
CA ILE A 59 0.39 -2.93 3.97
C ILE A 59 0.91 -3.18 5.37
N LYS A 60 1.44 -4.38 5.59
CA LYS A 60 2.04 -4.70 6.89
C LYS A 60 3.48 -4.21 6.89
N THR A 61 3.79 -3.31 7.83
CA THR A 61 5.15 -2.79 7.94
C THR A 61 5.87 -3.45 9.11
N SER A 62 7.20 -3.42 9.04
CA SER A 62 8.03 -4.00 10.11
C SER A 62 8.05 -3.15 11.36
N THR A 63 7.77 -1.85 11.25
CA THR A 63 8.00 -0.92 12.35
C THR A 63 6.78 -0.11 12.77
N ALA A 64 5.74 -0.05 11.93
CA ALA A 64 4.62 0.86 12.17
C ALA A 64 3.25 0.19 12.07
N GLY A 65 3.20 -1.13 12.19
CA GLY A 65 1.95 -1.86 12.11
C GLY A 65 1.42 -1.96 10.69
N THR A 66 0.11 -2.08 10.57
CA THR A 66 -0.54 -2.29 9.29
C THR A 66 -1.23 -1.02 8.84
N LEU A 67 -0.92 -0.60 7.61
CA LEU A 67 -1.61 0.52 6.95
C LEU A 67 -2.76 -0.04 6.13
N VAL A 68 -3.90 0.65 6.19
CA VAL A 68 -5.06 0.30 5.36
C VAL A 68 -5.36 1.53 4.51
N ILE A 69 -5.31 1.35 3.19
CA ILE A 69 -5.50 2.43 2.23
C ILE A 69 -6.59 2.02 1.27
N THR A 70 -7.58 2.89 1.09
CA THR A 70 -8.72 2.61 0.24
C THR A 70 -8.87 3.71 -0.80
N ALA A 71 -9.21 3.32 -2.03
CA ALA A 71 -9.56 4.26 -3.08
C ALA A 71 -10.75 3.71 -3.86
N VAL A 72 -11.59 4.62 -4.33
CA VAL A 72 -12.76 4.28 -5.14
C VAL A 72 -12.68 5.06 -6.43
N ALA A 73 -12.97 4.41 -7.55
CA ALA A 73 -12.92 5.05 -8.86
C ALA A 73 -13.91 4.37 -9.78
N ARG A 74 -13.99 4.84 -11.03
CA ARG A 74 -14.89 4.26 -12.01
C ARG A 74 -14.42 2.89 -12.50
N ASP A 75 -13.12 2.64 -12.42
CA ASP A 75 -12.55 1.36 -12.79
C ASP A 75 -11.51 0.95 -11.77
N TRP A 76 -11.21 -0.35 -11.75
CA TRP A 76 -10.27 -0.87 -10.74
C TRP A 76 -8.84 -0.43 -10.98
N ARG A 77 -8.44 -0.19 -12.23
CA ARG A 77 -7.08 0.26 -12.50
C ARG A 77 -6.83 1.64 -11.89
N SER A 78 -7.80 2.54 -12.04
CA SER A 78 -7.70 3.87 -11.45
C SER A 78 -7.70 3.79 -9.93
N ALA A 79 -8.57 2.98 -9.36
CA ALA A 79 -8.61 2.78 -7.91
C ALA A 79 -7.29 2.20 -7.41
N LEU A 80 -6.74 1.24 -8.13
CA LEU A 80 -5.45 0.64 -7.79
C LEU A 80 -4.33 1.67 -7.85
N ASP A 81 -4.25 2.44 -8.92
CA ASP A 81 -3.19 3.43 -9.08
C ASP A 81 -3.25 4.49 -7.99
N THR A 82 -4.44 4.95 -7.64
CA THR A 82 -4.61 5.95 -6.58
C THR A 82 -4.19 5.37 -5.23
N SER A 83 -4.64 4.17 -4.92
CA SER A 83 -4.30 3.55 -3.64
C SER A 83 -2.80 3.25 -3.54
N LEU A 84 -2.19 2.82 -4.64
CA LEU A 84 -0.75 2.55 -4.67
C LEU A 84 0.06 3.82 -4.44
N ALA A 85 -0.34 4.94 -5.05
CA ALA A 85 0.34 6.20 -4.85
C ALA A 85 0.28 6.63 -3.39
N ARG A 86 -0.88 6.51 -2.78
CA ARG A 86 -1.04 6.84 -1.36
C ARG A 86 -0.22 5.92 -0.47
N ALA A 87 -0.22 4.62 -0.79
CA ALA A 87 0.52 3.64 -0.02
C ALA A 87 2.03 3.89 -0.09
N SER A 88 2.53 4.19 -1.28
CA SER A 88 3.96 4.48 -1.46
C SER A 88 4.38 5.67 -0.62
N GLN A 89 3.59 6.73 -0.64
CA GLN A 89 3.90 7.92 0.16
C GLN A 89 3.86 7.63 1.65
N ALA A 90 2.91 6.83 2.09
CA ALA A 90 2.81 6.47 3.51
C ALA A 90 4.01 5.65 3.96
N VAL A 91 4.44 4.70 3.15
CA VAL A 91 5.60 3.85 3.49
C VAL A 91 6.88 4.68 3.49
N ILE A 92 7.03 5.58 2.52
CA ILE A 92 8.18 6.48 2.48
C ILE A 92 8.24 7.35 3.73
N ARG A 93 7.11 7.84 4.21
CA ARG A 93 7.07 8.63 5.44
C ARG A 93 7.51 7.81 6.65
N ILE A 94 7.10 6.55 6.70
CA ILE A 94 7.52 5.66 7.79
C ILE A 94 9.04 5.47 7.75
N TRP A 95 9.58 5.25 6.55
CA TRP A 95 11.01 5.08 6.40
C TRP A 95 11.78 6.33 6.82
N ARG A 96 11.30 7.51 6.41
CA ARG A 96 11.95 8.76 6.78
C ARG A 96 11.92 9.01 8.29
N ARG A 97 10.84 8.66 8.93
CA ARG A 97 10.74 8.77 10.39
C ARG A 97 11.73 7.87 11.07
N SER A 98 11.88 6.66 10.55
CA SER A 98 12.84 5.71 11.07
C SER A 98 14.26 6.25 10.98
N GLN A 99 14.59 6.85 9.85
CA GLN A 99 15.91 7.46 9.65
C GLN A 99 16.16 8.60 10.63
N ARG A 100 15.18 9.43 10.85
CA ARG A 100 15.34 10.55 11.76
C ARG A 100 15.53 10.12 13.21
N ARG A 101 14.88 9.04 13.61
CA ARG A 101 15.07 8.54 14.97
C ARG A 101 16.48 8.08 15.22
N ASP A 102 17.09 7.46 14.23
CA ASP A 102 18.42 6.91 14.40
C ASP A 102 19.49 7.99 14.50
N ARG A 103 19.40 9.01 13.66
CA ARG A 103 20.44 10.03 13.59
C ARG A 103 20.54 10.91 14.84
N PRO A 104 19.44 11.46 15.34
CA PRO A 104 19.55 12.35 16.49
C PRO A 104 20.15 11.69 17.73
N ARG A 105 19.86 10.43 17.93
CA ARG A 105 20.37 9.75 19.11
C ARG A 105 21.87 9.70 19.14
N LEU A 106 22.47 9.49 17.98
CA LEU A 106 23.93 9.46 17.92
C LEU A 106 24.54 10.80 18.26
N ARG A 107 23.92 11.88 17.84
CA ARG A 107 24.43 13.21 18.11
C ARG A 107 24.17 13.66 19.54
N HIS A 108 23.08 13.30 20.10
CA HIS A 108 22.71 13.67 21.44
C HIS A 108 23.71 13.20 22.45
N SER A 109 24.27 12.19 22.18
CA SER A 109 25.31 11.77 23.08
C SER A 109 26.31 12.86 23.31
N HIS A 110 25.70 13.98 23.13
CA HIS A 110 26.02 14.75 23.67
C HIS A 110 25.95 15.29 24.36
N PRO A 111 26.03 15.45 24.48
CA PRO A 111 25.86 16.06 25.25
C PRO A 111 25.87 16.18 25.93
N GLY A 112 26.22 16.00 25.81
CA GLY A 112 25.88 16.10 26.19
C GLY A 112 25.75 16.14 26.07
N ASN A 113 26.04 16.15 25.84
CA ASN A 113 25.60 16.10 25.68
C ASN A 113 25.57 16.08 25.80
#